data_e552e5b0345275e10d4cb0792436b1ff
#
_entry.id   e552e5b0345275e10d4cb0792436b1ff
#
_cell.length_a   1.000
_cell.length_b   1.000
_cell.length_c   1.000
_cell.angle_alpha   90.00
_cell.angle_beta   90.00
_cell.angle_gamma   90.00
#
_symmetry.space_group_name_H-M   'P 1'
#
loop_
_entity.id
_entity.type
_entity.pdbx_description
1 polymer ?
#
loop_
_entity_poly.entity_id
_entity_poly.type
_entity_poly.pdbx_seq_one_letter_code
_entity_poly.pdbx_strand_id
1 'polypeptide(L)'
;MTKVSVPSNEVTKAAHRKLEERGVTLADIADIVYQMQFPYNNSLTLEDCLESVRKVLLKREIQHAILVGVELDQLAERKMLSEPLQSIVASDEGLFGVDETIALGAALGYGSIAVTTFGHLDKNKIGIIQKLDTKEGGSVHTFLDDIVASIAANASSRLAHRLRDLEEGRPLEERLEVEGEELIG
;
A
#
# COMPACT_ATOMS: atom_id res chain seq x y z
N MET A 1 24.27 1.04 25.13
CA MET A 1 23.16 0.24 24.54
C MET A 1 23.57 -0.19 23.14
N THR A 2 23.70 -1.47 22.88
CA THR A 2 23.95 -2.01 21.55
C THR A 2 22.73 -1.74 20.68
N LYS A 3 22.91 -1.06 19.54
CA LYS A 3 21.84 -0.76 18.59
C LYS A 3 21.37 -2.11 17.99
N VAL A 4 20.18 -2.55 18.36
CA VAL A 4 19.55 -3.74 17.75
C VAL A 4 19.08 -3.33 16.36
N SER A 5 19.68 -3.91 15.32
CA SER A 5 19.25 -3.72 13.93
C SER A 5 18.39 -4.90 13.53
N VAL A 6 17.16 -4.65 13.09
CA VAL A 6 16.31 -5.68 12.51
C VAL A 6 16.70 -5.86 11.04
N PRO A 7 17.04 -7.09 10.58
CA PRO A 7 17.40 -7.34 9.20
C PRO A 7 16.25 -7.01 8.22
N SER A 8 16.58 -6.34 7.10
CA SER A 8 15.56 -5.93 6.12
C SER A 8 14.74 -7.08 5.56
N ASN A 9 15.36 -8.26 5.39
CA ASN A 9 14.65 -9.46 4.91
C ASN A 9 13.61 -9.98 5.90
N GLU A 10 13.80 -9.78 7.19
CA GLU A 10 12.81 -10.13 8.21
C GLU A 10 11.62 -9.19 8.17
N VAL A 11 11.88 -7.89 7.99
CA VAL A 11 10.82 -6.88 7.84
C VAL A 11 9.99 -7.16 6.59
N THR A 12 10.64 -7.43 5.46
CA THR A 12 9.94 -7.78 4.21
C THR A 12 9.04 -9.01 4.38
N LYS A 13 9.59 -10.10 4.93
CA LYS A 13 8.81 -11.32 5.18
C LYS A 13 7.64 -11.08 6.12
N ALA A 14 7.84 -10.29 7.16
CA ALA A 14 6.79 -9.96 8.13
C ALA A 14 5.66 -9.14 7.49
N ALA A 15 5.98 -8.14 6.66
CA ALA A 15 5.00 -7.33 5.95
C ALA A 15 4.16 -8.18 4.97
N HIS A 16 4.80 -9.03 4.16
CA HIS A 16 4.09 -9.96 3.27
C HIS A 16 3.16 -10.89 4.04
N ARG A 17 3.66 -11.52 5.11
CA ARG A 17 2.86 -12.42 5.95
C ARG A 17 1.65 -11.71 6.56
N LYS A 18 1.79 -10.45 7.01
CA LYS A 18 0.67 -9.65 7.52
C LYS A 18 -0.43 -9.44 6.49
N LEU A 19 -0.10 -9.15 5.24
CA LEU A 19 -1.07 -9.04 4.16
C LEU A 19 -1.77 -10.38 3.89
N GLU A 20 -1.00 -11.47 3.78
CA GLU A 20 -1.52 -12.83 3.54
C GLU A 20 -2.46 -13.29 4.67
N GLU A 21 -2.08 -13.08 5.94
CA GLU A 21 -2.91 -13.39 7.11
C GLU A 21 -4.25 -12.65 7.12
N ARG A 22 -4.30 -11.48 6.44
CA ARG A 22 -5.53 -10.67 6.27
C ARG A 22 -6.27 -10.99 4.95
N GLY A 23 -5.84 -12.02 4.22
CA GLY A 23 -6.46 -12.44 2.97
C GLY A 23 -6.19 -11.52 1.78
N VAL A 24 -5.18 -10.66 1.86
CA VAL A 24 -4.76 -9.77 0.78
C VAL A 24 -3.60 -10.39 0.03
N THR A 25 -3.81 -10.69 -1.25
CA THR A 25 -2.76 -11.20 -2.14
C THR A 25 -2.17 -10.07 -3.01
N LEU A 26 -0.96 -10.28 -3.51
CA LEU A 26 -0.36 -9.34 -4.48
C LEU A 26 -1.18 -9.25 -5.76
N ALA A 27 -1.85 -10.32 -6.15
CA ALA A 27 -2.72 -10.35 -7.33
C ALA A 27 -3.97 -9.47 -7.12
N ASP A 28 -4.56 -9.45 -5.93
CA ASP A 28 -5.69 -8.57 -5.63
C ASP A 28 -5.31 -7.09 -5.79
N ILE A 29 -4.11 -6.72 -5.32
CA ILE A 29 -3.60 -5.35 -5.45
C ILE A 29 -3.27 -5.05 -6.92
N ALA A 30 -2.64 -5.99 -7.63
CA ALA A 30 -2.30 -5.81 -9.05
C ALA A 30 -3.54 -5.66 -9.93
N ASP A 31 -4.66 -6.30 -9.59
CA ASP A 31 -5.93 -6.13 -10.29
C ASP A 31 -6.45 -4.68 -10.17
N ILE A 32 -6.36 -4.08 -8.97
CA ILE A 32 -6.70 -2.67 -8.78
C ILE A 32 -5.80 -1.76 -9.64
N VAL A 33 -4.50 -2.02 -9.61
CA VAL A 33 -3.52 -1.25 -10.42
C VAL A 33 -3.84 -1.36 -11.90
N TYR A 34 -4.19 -2.55 -12.38
CA TYR A 34 -4.60 -2.78 -13.76
C TYR A 34 -5.84 -1.97 -14.12
N GLN A 35 -6.89 -2.02 -13.30
CA GLN A 35 -8.12 -1.24 -13.52
C GLN A 35 -7.84 0.27 -13.59
N MET A 36 -6.93 0.77 -12.74
CA MET A 36 -6.57 2.19 -12.70
C MET A 36 -5.72 2.64 -13.90
N GLN A 37 -4.84 1.78 -14.42
CA GLN A 37 -3.83 2.16 -15.42
C GLN A 37 -4.17 1.74 -16.84
N PHE A 38 -4.96 0.68 -17.04
CA PHE A 38 -5.34 0.19 -18.36
C PHE A 38 -5.97 1.27 -19.27
N PRO A 39 -6.83 2.20 -18.78
CA PRO A 39 -7.37 3.28 -19.61
C PRO A 39 -6.31 4.21 -20.22
N TYR A 40 -5.13 4.27 -19.63
CA TYR A 40 -4.00 5.12 -20.08
C TYR A 40 -2.96 4.34 -20.89
N ASN A 41 -2.93 3.01 -20.75
CA ASN A 41 -1.98 2.14 -21.44
C ASN A 41 -2.64 0.81 -21.83
N ASN A 42 -3.13 0.71 -23.05
CA ASN A 42 -3.81 -0.48 -23.57
C ASN A 42 -2.88 -1.70 -23.76
N SER A 43 -1.56 -1.53 -23.69
CA SER A 43 -0.58 -2.63 -23.76
C SER A 43 -0.20 -3.16 -22.37
N LEU A 44 -0.73 -2.57 -21.29
CA LEU A 44 -0.47 -2.98 -19.92
C LEU A 44 -0.97 -4.40 -19.67
N THR A 45 -0.13 -5.20 -19.01
CA THR A 45 -0.49 -6.55 -18.58
C THR A 45 -0.63 -6.63 -17.05
N LEU A 46 -1.34 -7.65 -16.58
CA LEU A 46 -1.41 -7.94 -15.14
C LEU A 46 -0.04 -8.25 -14.54
N GLU A 47 0.88 -8.85 -15.31
CA GLU A 47 2.24 -9.12 -14.84
C GLU A 47 3.04 -7.84 -14.64
N ASP A 48 2.86 -6.82 -15.49
CA ASP A 48 3.48 -5.50 -15.28
C ASP A 48 2.98 -4.86 -13.97
N CYS A 49 1.67 -4.99 -13.70
CA CYS A 49 1.08 -4.51 -12.47
C CYS A 49 1.62 -5.27 -11.25
N LEU A 50 1.70 -6.58 -11.34
CA LEU A 50 2.21 -7.44 -10.28
C LEU A 50 3.70 -7.16 -9.98
N GLU A 51 4.52 -6.95 -11.03
CA GLU A 51 5.91 -6.51 -10.86
C GLU A 51 5.98 -5.16 -10.14
N SER A 52 5.12 -4.19 -10.53
CA SER A 52 5.09 -2.89 -9.89
C SER A 52 4.73 -2.98 -8.41
N VAL A 53 3.72 -3.78 -8.05
CA VAL A 53 3.34 -4.04 -6.65
C VAL A 53 4.51 -4.66 -5.87
N ARG A 54 5.20 -5.66 -6.45
CA ARG A 54 6.39 -6.27 -5.82
C ARG A 54 7.47 -5.24 -5.52
N LYS A 55 7.73 -4.31 -6.45
CA LYS A 55 8.72 -3.24 -6.26
C LYS A 55 8.33 -2.27 -5.17
N VAL A 56 7.06 -1.85 -5.12
CA VAL A 56 6.53 -0.98 -4.05
C VAL A 56 6.72 -1.63 -2.68
N LEU A 57 6.45 -2.92 -2.55
CA LEU A 57 6.60 -3.66 -1.30
C LEU A 57 8.05 -3.86 -0.82
N LEU A 58 9.05 -3.52 -1.65
CA LEU A 58 10.45 -3.50 -1.21
C LEU A 58 10.80 -2.22 -0.44
N LYS A 59 9.99 -1.16 -0.54
CA LYS A 59 10.23 0.11 0.15
C LYS A 59 9.93 -0.04 1.64
N ARG A 60 10.88 0.40 2.48
CA ARG A 60 10.80 0.24 3.94
C ARG A 60 9.60 0.95 4.56
N GLU A 61 9.29 2.14 4.09
CA GLU A 61 8.17 2.95 4.58
C GLU A 61 6.85 2.20 4.39
N ILE A 62 6.68 1.55 3.23
CA ILE A 62 5.50 0.72 2.93
C ILE A 62 5.44 -0.49 3.88
N GLN A 63 6.58 -1.18 4.06
CA GLN A 63 6.64 -2.33 4.97
C GLN A 63 6.32 -1.94 6.41
N HIS A 64 6.85 -0.79 6.87
CA HIS A 64 6.58 -0.31 8.22
C HIS A 64 5.13 0.15 8.39
N ALA A 65 4.52 0.78 7.38
CA ALA A 65 3.10 1.13 7.40
C ALA A 65 2.22 -0.12 7.52
N ILE A 66 2.50 -1.18 6.73
CA ILE A 66 1.82 -2.48 6.82
C ILE A 66 1.94 -3.07 8.24
N LEU A 67 3.16 -3.11 8.79
CA LEU A 67 3.39 -3.69 10.11
C LEU A 67 2.63 -2.94 11.20
N VAL A 68 2.65 -1.61 11.16
CA VAL A 68 1.98 -0.77 12.18
C VAL A 68 0.47 -0.87 12.05
N GLY A 69 -0.09 -0.64 10.88
CA GLY A 69 -1.53 -0.58 10.69
C GLY A 69 -2.19 -1.95 10.92
N VAL A 70 -1.67 -3.02 10.32
CA VAL A 70 -2.24 -4.36 10.53
C VAL A 70 -2.11 -4.83 11.98
N GLU A 71 -1.03 -4.46 12.69
CA GLU A 71 -0.92 -4.78 14.12
C GLU A 71 -1.99 -4.05 14.94
N LEU A 72 -2.26 -2.77 14.65
CA LEU A 72 -3.31 -2.00 15.35
C LEU A 72 -4.70 -2.60 15.09
N ASP A 73 -5.02 -2.97 13.86
CA ASP A 73 -6.26 -3.68 13.53
C ASP A 73 -6.39 -4.99 14.32
N GLN A 74 -5.34 -5.81 14.35
CA GLN A 74 -5.34 -7.08 15.09
C GLN A 74 -5.42 -6.90 16.61
N LEU A 75 -4.83 -5.84 17.16
CA LEU A 75 -4.94 -5.52 18.59
C LEU A 75 -6.35 -5.04 18.93
N ALA A 76 -6.98 -4.26 18.06
CA ALA A 76 -8.37 -3.85 18.23
C ALA A 76 -9.34 -5.05 18.20
N GLU A 77 -9.17 -6.00 17.29
CA GLU A 77 -9.95 -7.25 17.26
C GLU A 77 -9.84 -8.05 18.57
N ARG A 78 -8.63 -8.08 19.14
CA ARG A 78 -8.35 -8.78 20.41
C ARG A 78 -8.74 -7.97 21.66
N LYS A 79 -9.24 -6.74 21.50
CA LYS A 79 -9.56 -5.79 22.58
C LYS A 79 -8.35 -5.48 23.46
N MET A 80 -7.19 -5.28 22.84
CA MET A 80 -5.91 -5.07 23.53
C MET A 80 -5.40 -3.63 23.44
N LEU A 81 -6.12 -2.74 22.79
CA LEU A 81 -5.83 -1.31 22.82
C LEU A 81 -6.43 -0.66 24.07
N SER A 82 -5.84 0.44 24.48
CA SER A 82 -6.40 1.26 25.58
C SER A 82 -7.58 2.11 25.09
N GLU A 83 -8.54 2.40 25.98
CA GLU A 83 -9.58 3.39 25.67
C GLU A 83 -9.00 4.83 25.73
N PRO A 84 -9.46 5.73 24.83
CA PRO A 84 -10.54 5.57 23.87
C PRO A 84 -10.10 4.96 22.50
N LEU A 85 -8.80 4.71 22.30
CA LEU A 85 -8.28 4.21 21.03
C LEU A 85 -8.91 2.87 20.62
N GLN A 86 -9.18 1.99 21.57
CA GLN A 86 -9.87 0.72 21.34
C GLN A 86 -11.22 0.92 20.64
N SER A 87 -12.04 1.81 21.17
CA SER A 87 -13.36 2.09 20.59
C SER A 87 -13.25 2.76 19.22
N ILE A 88 -12.32 3.70 19.05
CA ILE A 88 -12.08 4.42 17.79
C ILE A 88 -11.70 3.44 16.68
N VAL A 89 -10.67 2.64 16.88
CA VAL A 89 -10.17 1.72 15.85
C VAL A 89 -11.16 0.59 15.59
N ALA A 90 -11.76 0.01 16.64
CA ALA A 90 -12.70 -1.10 16.47
C ALA A 90 -14.01 -0.69 15.76
N SER A 91 -14.41 0.60 15.84
CA SER A 91 -15.60 1.10 15.17
C SER A 91 -15.33 1.71 13.79
N ASP A 92 -14.07 1.85 13.44
CA ASP A 92 -13.65 2.58 12.24
C ASP A 92 -14.28 3.98 12.25
N GLU A 93 -13.86 4.80 13.22
CA GLU A 93 -14.44 6.13 13.47
C GLU A 93 -14.09 7.08 12.32
N GLY A 94 -15.10 7.52 11.57
CA GLY A 94 -14.93 8.29 10.33
C GLY A 94 -14.27 9.68 10.47
N LEU A 95 -13.93 10.14 11.68
CA LEU A 95 -13.16 11.35 11.94
C LEU A 95 -11.79 11.05 12.59
N PHE A 96 -11.38 9.79 12.62
CA PHE A 96 -10.11 9.37 13.19
C PHE A 96 -8.93 9.92 12.39
N GLY A 97 -8.89 9.69 11.08
CA GLY A 97 -7.95 10.28 10.12
C GLY A 97 -6.48 9.92 10.31
N VAL A 98 -6.15 9.03 11.25
CA VAL A 98 -4.76 8.58 11.48
C VAL A 98 -4.39 7.45 10.53
N ASP A 99 -5.34 6.60 10.19
CA ASP A 99 -5.28 5.54 9.18
C ASP A 99 -4.97 6.12 7.80
N GLU A 100 -5.76 7.08 7.33
CA GLU A 100 -5.50 7.79 6.07
C GLU A 100 -4.19 8.58 6.13
N THR A 101 -3.82 9.13 7.30
CA THR A 101 -2.55 9.85 7.44
C THR A 101 -1.35 8.93 7.26
N ILE A 102 -1.38 7.71 7.81
CA ILE A 102 -0.33 6.70 7.63
C ILE A 102 -0.26 6.27 6.16
N ALA A 103 -1.40 5.97 5.55
CA ALA A 103 -1.49 5.55 4.16
C ALA A 103 -1.07 6.67 3.20
N LEU A 104 -1.48 7.90 3.43
CA LEU A 104 -1.07 9.07 2.67
C LEU A 104 0.44 9.34 2.81
N GLY A 105 0.98 9.21 4.03
CA GLY A 105 2.43 9.29 4.29
C GLY A 105 3.21 8.27 3.46
N ALA A 106 2.70 7.04 3.34
CA ALA A 106 3.28 6.01 2.49
C ALA A 106 3.16 6.35 0.99
N ALA A 107 2.07 7.00 0.56
CA ALA A 107 1.87 7.41 -0.83
C ALA A 107 2.76 8.59 -1.25
N LEU A 108 3.11 9.50 -0.34
CA LEU A 108 3.95 10.68 -0.63
C LEU A 108 5.29 10.33 -1.26
N GLY A 109 5.87 9.18 -0.92
CA GLY A 109 7.14 8.70 -1.47
C GLY A 109 7.13 8.39 -2.96
N TYR A 110 5.94 8.38 -3.61
CA TYR A 110 5.75 8.14 -5.05
C TYR A 110 5.13 9.34 -5.79
N GLY A 111 5.12 10.52 -5.15
CA GLY A 111 4.75 11.78 -5.75
C GLY A 111 3.25 12.03 -5.90
N SER A 112 2.91 13.07 -6.67
CA SER A 112 1.52 13.59 -6.76
C SER A 112 0.52 12.61 -7.38
N ILE A 113 0.97 11.78 -8.34
CA ILE A 113 0.09 10.77 -8.96
C ILE A 113 -0.34 9.75 -7.90
N ALA A 114 0.57 9.28 -7.06
CA ALA A 114 0.24 8.36 -5.97
C ALA A 114 -0.74 8.99 -4.97
N VAL A 115 -0.50 10.23 -4.56
CA VAL A 115 -1.36 10.97 -3.61
C VAL A 115 -2.79 11.12 -4.15
N THR A 116 -2.94 11.53 -5.41
CA THR A 116 -4.27 11.70 -6.03
C THR A 116 -4.96 10.36 -6.29
N THR A 117 -4.20 9.33 -6.67
CA THR A 117 -4.73 7.97 -6.87
C THR A 117 -5.16 7.37 -5.54
N PHE A 118 -4.40 7.56 -4.46
CA PHE A 118 -4.80 7.13 -3.11
C PHE A 118 -6.14 7.75 -2.72
N GLY A 119 -6.29 9.07 -2.79
CA GLY A 119 -7.55 9.73 -2.45
C GLY A 119 -8.73 9.29 -3.34
N HIS A 120 -8.48 8.90 -4.59
CA HIS A 120 -9.49 8.30 -5.45
C HIS A 120 -9.90 6.90 -4.98
N LEU A 121 -8.94 6.05 -4.63
CA LEU A 121 -9.19 4.68 -4.19
C LEU A 121 -9.86 4.64 -2.81
N ASP A 122 -9.43 5.50 -1.89
CA ASP A 122 -10.05 5.67 -0.59
C ASP A 122 -11.54 6.07 -0.73
N LYS A 123 -11.84 6.99 -1.63
CA LYS A 123 -13.22 7.43 -1.87
C LYS A 123 -14.07 6.37 -2.58
N ASN A 124 -13.53 5.64 -3.54
CA ASN A 124 -14.32 4.76 -4.43
C ASN A 124 -14.23 3.27 -4.08
N LYS A 125 -13.29 2.88 -3.24
CA LYS A 125 -13.12 1.52 -2.69
C LYS A 125 -13.45 0.40 -3.71
N ILE A 126 -12.47 0.01 -4.54
CA ILE A 126 -12.64 -1.05 -5.56
C ILE A 126 -11.90 -2.34 -5.21
N GLY A 127 -12.28 -3.45 -5.80
CA GLY A 127 -11.61 -4.73 -5.68
C GLY A 127 -11.52 -5.23 -4.24
N ILE A 128 -10.32 -5.59 -3.79
CA ILE A 128 -10.09 -6.07 -2.41
C ILE A 128 -10.33 -4.96 -1.37
N ILE A 129 -10.07 -3.68 -1.69
CA ILE A 129 -10.32 -2.55 -0.78
C ILE A 129 -11.80 -2.52 -0.38
N GLN A 130 -12.71 -2.67 -1.34
CA GLN A 130 -14.15 -2.72 -1.08
C GLN A 130 -14.53 -3.87 -0.14
N LYS A 131 -13.87 -5.03 -0.27
CA LYS A 131 -14.12 -6.18 0.60
C LYS A 131 -13.61 -5.94 2.03
N LEU A 132 -12.48 -5.24 2.17
CA LEU A 132 -11.91 -4.90 3.47
C LEU A 132 -12.75 -3.85 4.21
N ASP A 133 -13.34 -2.90 3.50
CA ASP A 133 -14.23 -1.87 4.04
C ASP A 133 -15.55 -2.42 4.61
N THR A 134 -15.83 -3.72 4.44
CA THR A 134 -17.02 -4.35 5.02
C THR A 134 -16.79 -4.78 6.46
N LYS A 135 -17.70 -4.36 7.37
CA LYS A 135 -17.67 -4.72 8.81
C LYS A 135 -18.27 -6.11 9.08
N GLU A 136 -18.17 -7.03 8.11
CA GLU A 136 -18.69 -8.38 8.27
C GLU A 136 -17.71 -9.28 9.04
N GLY A 137 -18.22 -10.10 9.95
CA GLY A 137 -17.45 -11.14 10.62
C GLY A 137 -16.62 -10.72 11.83
N GLY A 138 -16.69 -9.46 12.28
CA GLY A 138 -15.95 -8.97 13.45
C GLY A 138 -14.47 -8.67 13.22
N SER A 139 -14.02 -8.67 11.97
CA SER A 139 -12.69 -8.21 11.57
C SER A 139 -12.61 -6.69 11.59
N VAL A 140 -11.46 -6.14 11.98
CA VAL A 140 -11.16 -4.72 11.97
C VAL A 140 -10.14 -4.45 10.87
N HIS A 141 -10.45 -3.56 9.94
CA HIS A 141 -9.62 -3.21 8.79
C HIS A 141 -9.41 -1.70 8.65
N THR A 142 -9.58 -0.95 9.74
CA THR A 142 -9.46 0.51 9.81
C THR A 142 -8.18 1.07 9.20
N PHE A 143 -7.06 0.34 9.32
CA PHE A 143 -5.80 0.71 8.68
C PHE A 143 -5.53 -0.06 7.39
N LEU A 144 -5.97 -1.31 7.30
CA LEU A 144 -5.55 -2.21 6.24
C LEU A 144 -6.09 -1.80 4.87
N ASP A 145 -7.33 -1.37 4.76
CA ASP A 145 -7.95 -0.98 3.49
C ASP A 145 -7.25 0.25 2.89
N ASP A 146 -6.92 1.25 3.69
CA ASP A 146 -6.17 2.43 3.29
C ASP A 146 -4.72 2.12 2.92
N ILE A 147 -4.06 1.23 3.66
CA ILE A 147 -2.71 0.78 3.33
C ILE A 147 -2.71 0.05 1.98
N VAL A 148 -3.67 -0.82 1.71
CA VAL A 148 -3.83 -1.49 0.41
C VAL A 148 -4.08 -0.48 -0.69
N ALA A 149 -4.92 0.54 -0.45
CA ALA A 149 -5.14 1.63 -1.38
C ALA A 149 -3.84 2.41 -1.68
N SER A 150 -3.02 2.69 -0.67
CA SER A 150 -1.73 3.37 -0.85
C SER A 150 -0.73 2.53 -1.64
N ILE A 151 -0.68 1.21 -1.43
CA ILE A 151 0.20 0.31 -2.20
C ILE A 151 -0.22 0.31 -3.68
N ALA A 152 -1.52 0.18 -3.97
CA ALA A 152 -2.05 0.22 -5.33
C ALA A 152 -1.79 1.59 -6.01
N ALA A 153 -1.94 2.69 -5.26
CA ALA A 153 -1.66 4.04 -5.73
C ALA A 153 -0.18 4.23 -6.09
N ASN A 154 0.72 3.76 -5.25
CA ASN A 154 2.16 3.80 -5.47
C ASN A 154 2.56 2.98 -6.71
N ALA A 155 2.02 1.77 -6.84
CA ALA A 155 2.28 0.92 -8.00
C ALA A 155 1.75 1.54 -9.30
N SER A 156 0.60 2.22 -9.25
CA SER A 156 0.03 2.97 -10.36
C SER A 156 0.91 4.14 -10.76
N SER A 157 1.39 4.94 -9.79
CA SER A 157 2.32 6.05 -10.03
C SER A 157 3.61 5.57 -10.71
N ARG A 158 4.20 4.49 -10.20
CA ARG A 158 5.40 3.90 -10.77
C ARG A 158 5.22 3.48 -12.24
N LEU A 159 4.07 2.87 -12.58
CA LEU A 159 3.76 2.48 -13.96
C LEU A 159 3.57 3.71 -14.87
N ALA A 160 2.92 4.76 -14.39
CA ALA A 160 2.74 6.00 -15.15
C ALA A 160 4.10 6.65 -15.48
N HIS A 161 5.03 6.70 -14.52
CA HIS A 161 6.39 7.19 -14.75
C HIS A 161 7.15 6.32 -15.75
N ARG A 162 7.11 4.99 -15.60
CA ARG A 162 7.74 4.07 -16.56
C ARG A 162 7.20 4.23 -17.99
N LEU A 163 5.89 4.37 -18.14
CA LEU A 163 5.28 4.59 -19.46
C LEU A 163 5.84 5.87 -20.10
N ARG A 164 5.92 6.93 -19.34
CA ARG A 164 6.45 8.22 -19.81
C ARG A 164 7.91 8.11 -20.22
N ASP A 165 8.74 7.43 -19.43
CA ASP A 165 10.16 7.20 -19.75
C ASP A 165 10.35 6.37 -21.02
N LEU A 166 9.46 5.41 -21.29
CA LEU A 166 9.47 4.63 -22.53
C LEU A 166 9.08 5.49 -23.74
N GLU A 167 8.05 6.33 -23.62
CA GLU A 167 7.61 7.25 -24.66
C GLU A 167 8.68 8.28 -25.02
N GLU A 168 9.42 8.76 -24.03
CA GLU A 168 10.53 9.70 -24.19
C GLU A 168 11.83 9.03 -24.64
N GLY A 169 11.87 7.70 -24.69
CA GLY A 169 13.06 6.93 -25.13
C GLY A 169 14.24 7.02 -24.16
N ARG A 170 13.99 7.23 -22.87
CA ARG A 170 15.04 7.27 -21.84
C ARG A 170 15.86 5.98 -21.83
N PRO A 171 17.21 6.06 -21.74
CA PRO A 171 18.06 4.90 -21.61
C PRO A 171 17.70 4.03 -20.41
N LEU A 172 17.86 2.71 -20.53
CA LEU A 172 17.57 1.78 -19.45
C LEU A 172 18.38 2.07 -18.18
N GLU A 173 19.62 2.51 -18.34
CA GLU A 173 20.54 2.84 -17.25
C GLU A 173 19.99 3.99 -16.41
N GLU A 174 19.55 5.09 -17.02
CA GLU A 174 18.94 6.23 -16.32
C GLU A 174 17.64 5.84 -15.61
N ARG A 175 16.83 4.95 -16.22
CA ARG A 175 15.59 4.45 -15.60
C ARG A 175 15.86 3.63 -14.35
N LEU A 176 16.91 2.81 -14.36
CA LEU A 176 17.31 1.99 -13.20
C LEU A 176 17.90 2.84 -12.07
N GLU A 177 18.57 3.95 -12.38
CA GLU A 177 19.07 4.90 -11.38
C GLU A 177 17.91 5.55 -10.63
N VAL A 178 16.89 6.06 -11.33
CA VAL A 178 15.69 6.65 -10.73
C VAL A 178 14.93 5.63 -9.88
N GLU A 179 14.75 4.39 -10.38
CA GLU A 179 14.13 3.31 -9.58
C GLU A 179 14.96 2.97 -8.33
N GLY A 180 16.29 3.05 -8.41
CA GLY A 180 17.18 2.85 -7.27
C GLY A 180 17.05 3.96 -6.22
N GLU A 181 16.92 5.20 -6.63
CA GLU A 181 16.68 6.34 -5.73
C GLU A 181 15.31 6.25 -5.04
N GLU A 182 14.26 5.84 -5.75
CA GLU A 182 12.93 5.62 -5.16
C GLU A 182 12.93 4.55 -4.05
N LEU A 183 13.86 3.58 -4.11
CA LEU A 183 14.00 2.53 -3.11
C LEU A 183 14.82 2.95 -1.88
N ILE A 184 15.64 4.01 -1.99
CA ILE A 184 16.58 4.46 -0.97
C ILE A 184 16.07 5.70 -0.21
N GLY A 185 15.09 6.41 -0.79
CA GLY A 185 14.52 7.66 -0.28
C GLY A 185 13.77 7.55 1.05
#